data_e84f4bdec41bb929791b97e1d91045be
#
_entry.id   e84f4bdec41bb929791b97e1d91045be
#
_cell.length_a   1.000
_cell.length_b   1.000
_cell.length_c   1.000
_cell.angle_alpha   90.00
_cell.angle_beta   90.00
_cell.angle_gamma   90.00
#
_symmetry.space_group_name_H-M   'P 1'
#
loop_
_entity.id
_entity.type
_entity.pdbx_description
1 polymer ?
#
loop_
_entity_poly.entity_id
_entity_poly.type
_entity_poly.pdbx_seq_one_letter_code
_entity_poly.pdbx_strand_id
1 'polypeptide(L)'
;MAPPVYARLYNMTGEKRYMKFADKEFKFTYSELYDQEEKLFYRDNTYIGKQEKNGKKIFWGRGNGWVMGGLCEILQELPKKDRYRKYYEDLFKEMAASVVRYQRPSGYWSASLLDPESYPSPETSGTGFFVYALAYGVNEGLLPADEYMPAVRKGWKALVDAVEASGKLGYVQPI
;
A
#
# COMPACT_ATOMS: atom_id res chain seq x y z
N MET A 1 2.57 -11.27 0.13
CA MET A 1 3.15 -11.37 1.50
C MET A 1 4.47 -12.16 1.55
N ALA A 2 4.78 -13.00 0.56
CA ALA A 2 6.05 -13.74 0.54
C ALA A 2 7.32 -12.87 0.30
N PRO A 3 7.31 -11.81 -0.55
CA PRO A 3 8.52 -11.05 -0.84
C PRO A 3 9.26 -10.47 0.37
N PRO A 4 8.61 -9.90 1.41
CA PRO A 4 9.31 -9.44 2.61
C PRO A 4 10.06 -10.55 3.36
N VAL A 5 9.49 -11.76 3.41
CA VAL A 5 10.15 -12.92 4.06
C VAL A 5 11.45 -13.26 3.35
N TYR A 6 11.46 -13.25 2.03
CA TYR A 6 12.67 -13.50 1.25
C TYR A 6 13.70 -12.38 1.37
N ALA A 7 13.27 -11.12 1.46
CA ALA A 7 14.16 -9.99 1.72
C ALA A 7 14.84 -10.14 3.09
N ARG A 8 14.09 -10.55 4.12
CA ARG A 8 14.63 -10.85 5.45
C ARG A 8 15.62 -12.03 5.44
N LEU A 9 15.29 -13.13 4.76
CA LEU A 9 16.20 -14.25 4.59
C LEU A 9 17.49 -13.83 3.88
N TYR A 10 17.38 -13.02 2.83
CA TYR A 10 18.54 -12.46 2.15
C TYR A 10 19.42 -11.63 3.08
N ASN A 11 18.82 -10.73 3.87
CA ASN A 11 19.55 -9.91 4.83
C ASN A 11 20.23 -10.73 5.92
N MET A 12 19.55 -11.74 6.46
CA MET A 12 20.07 -12.59 7.55
C MET A 12 21.17 -13.55 7.10
N THR A 13 21.07 -14.09 5.88
CA THR A 13 21.97 -15.18 5.42
C THR A 13 23.03 -14.71 4.42
N GLY A 14 22.84 -13.56 3.78
CA GLY A 14 23.67 -13.11 2.65
C GLY A 14 23.44 -13.88 1.35
N GLU A 15 22.53 -14.88 1.34
CA GLU A 15 22.31 -15.75 0.19
C GLU A 15 21.46 -15.04 -0.89
N LYS A 16 22.11 -14.68 -1.99
CA LYS A 16 21.51 -13.94 -3.12
C LYS A 16 20.30 -14.64 -3.76
N ARG A 17 20.16 -15.95 -3.62
CA ARG A 17 19.04 -16.72 -4.19
C ARG A 17 17.67 -16.24 -3.68
N TYR A 18 17.58 -15.87 -2.41
CA TYR A 18 16.32 -15.42 -1.81
C TYR A 18 15.81 -14.13 -2.46
N MET A 19 16.66 -13.10 -2.54
CA MET A 19 16.22 -11.85 -3.16
C MET A 19 16.06 -11.95 -4.67
N LYS A 20 16.90 -12.76 -5.33
CA LYS A 20 16.75 -13.03 -6.77
C LYS A 20 15.39 -13.68 -7.09
N PHE A 21 14.93 -14.60 -6.26
CA PHE A 21 13.62 -15.23 -6.41
C PHE A 21 12.51 -14.22 -6.15
N ALA A 22 12.55 -13.51 -5.00
CA ALA A 22 11.53 -12.52 -4.63
C ALA A 22 11.37 -11.41 -5.68
N ASP A 23 12.48 -10.87 -6.20
CA ASP A 23 12.48 -9.84 -7.21
C ASP A 23 11.86 -10.31 -8.54
N LYS A 24 12.19 -11.55 -8.95
CA LYS A 24 11.60 -12.16 -10.15
C LYS A 24 10.09 -12.30 -10.02
N GLU A 25 9.62 -12.89 -8.93
CA GLU A 25 8.19 -13.15 -8.71
C GLU A 25 7.40 -11.84 -8.49
N PHE A 26 8.02 -10.86 -7.81
CA PHE A 26 7.40 -9.55 -7.64
C PHE A 26 7.23 -8.82 -8.99
N LYS A 27 8.27 -8.81 -9.82
CA LYS A 27 8.23 -8.18 -11.15
C LYS A 27 7.27 -8.89 -12.10
N PHE A 28 7.14 -10.20 -12.00
CA PHE A 28 6.10 -10.94 -12.72
C PHE A 28 4.70 -10.49 -12.25
N THR A 29 4.45 -10.43 -10.94
CA THR A 29 3.18 -9.92 -10.41
C THR A 29 2.92 -8.47 -10.85
N TYR A 30 3.96 -7.63 -10.85
CA TYR A 30 3.87 -6.25 -11.36
C TYR A 30 3.46 -6.22 -12.84
N SER A 31 4.07 -7.04 -13.71
CA SER A 31 3.71 -7.08 -15.14
C SER A 31 2.27 -7.53 -15.39
N GLU A 32 1.73 -8.39 -14.50
CA GLU A 32 0.38 -8.94 -14.66
C GLU A 32 -0.71 -8.03 -14.06
N LEU A 33 -0.43 -7.35 -12.95
CA LEU A 33 -1.48 -6.75 -12.13
C LEU A 33 -1.35 -5.23 -11.93
N TYR A 34 -0.23 -4.62 -12.31
CA TYR A 34 -0.04 -3.19 -12.08
C TYR A 34 -0.65 -2.34 -13.20
N ASP A 35 -1.55 -1.45 -12.84
CA ASP A 35 -2.13 -0.48 -13.77
C ASP A 35 -1.23 0.75 -13.92
N GLN A 36 -0.75 0.99 -15.13
CA GLN A 36 0.20 2.06 -15.42
C GLN A 36 -0.42 3.47 -15.39
N GLU A 37 -1.72 3.59 -15.51
CA GLU A 37 -2.44 4.86 -15.47
C GLU A 37 -2.70 5.27 -14.01
N GLU A 38 -3.32 4.37 -13.24
CA GLU A 38 -3.71 4.64 -11.85
C GLU A 38 -2.58 4.42 -10.85
N LYS A 39 -1.50 3.73 -11.25
CA LYS A 39 -0.36 3.39 -10.37
C LYS A 39 -0.78 2.57 -9.15
N LEU A 40 -1.70 1.63 -9.38
CA LEU A 40 -2.29 0.73 -8.38
C LEU A 40 -2.32 -0.70 -8.91
N PHE A 41 -2.41 -1.66 -7.99
CA PHE A 41 -2.54 -3.06 -8.34
C PHE A 41 -4.00 -3.50 -8.36
N TYR A 42 -4.39 -4.25 -9.39
CA TYR A 42 -5.61 -5.07 -9.34
C TYR A 42 -5.47 -6.14 -8.27
N ARG A 43 -6.59 -6.58 -7.70
CA ARG A 43 -6.64 -7.69 -6.75
C ARG A 43 -6.07 -8.98 -7.34
N ASP A 44 -6.50 -9.30 -8.54
CA ASP A 44 -6.09 -10.42 -9.37
C ASP A 44 -6.49 -10.15 -10.83
N ASN A 45 -6.09 -11.03 -11.76
CA ASN A 45 -6.33 -10.85 -13.19
C ASN A 45 -7.82 -10.86 -13.58
N THR A 46 -8.70 -11.42 -12.75
CA THR A 46 -10.14 -11.43 -13.03
C THR A 46 -10.80 -10.06 -12.85
N TYR A 47 -10.11 -9.10 -12.24
CA TYR A 47 -10.56 -7.72 -12.07
C TYR A 47 -10.13 -6.80 -13.21
N ILE A 48 -9.21 -7.23 -14.07
CA ILE A 48 -8.77 -6.45 -15.23
C ILE A 48 -9.95 -6.31 -16.20
N GLY A 49 -10.26 -5.07 -16.56
CA GLY A 49 -11.39 -4.74 -17.44
C GLY A 49 -12.74 -4.67 -16.74
N LYS A 50 -12.86 -5.05 -15.47
CA LYS A 50 -14.08 -4.81 -14.69
C LYS A 50 -14.14 -3.37 -14.18
N GLN A 51 -15.37 -2.90 -13.98
CA GLN A 51 -15.65 -1.54 -13.52
C GLN A 51 -16.60 -1.55 -12.34
N GLU A 52 -16.49 -0.53 -11.50
CA GLU A 52 -17.46 -0.18 -10.46
C GLU A 52 -18.72 0.45 -11.08
N LYS A 53 -19.72 0.71 -10.25
CA LYS A 53 -20.99 1.34 -10.68
C LYS A 53 -20.79 2.71 -11.34
N ASN A 54 -19.77 3.44 -10.93
CA ASN A 54 -19.40 4.74 -11.49
C ASN A 54 -18.58 4.66 -12.79
N GLY A 55 -18.37 3.46 -13.34
CA GLY A 55 -17.60 3.22 -14.56
C GLY A 55 -16.07 3.26 -14.39
N LYS A 56 -15.57 3.39 -13.15
CA LYS A 56 -14.13 3.40 -12.87
C LYS A 56 -13.58 1.98 -12.67
N LYS A 57 -12.27 1.81 -12.90
CA LYS A 57 -11.54 0.58 -12.63
C LYS A 57 -11.64 0.20 -11.13
N ILE A 58 -11.57 -1.09 -10.83
CA ILE A 58 -11.70 -1.60 -9.46
C ILE A 58 -10.32 -1.78 -8.82
N PHE A 59 -9.98 -0.94 -7.85
CA PHE A 59 -8.77 -1.08 -7.05
C PHE A 59 -9.10 -1.17 -5.57
N TRP A 60 -8.85 -2.33 -5.00
CA TRP A 60 -9.18 -2.65 -3.63
C TRP A 60 -8.21 -1.97 -2.66
N GLY A 61 -8.73 -1.14 -1.75
CA GLY A 61 -7.94 -0.34 -0.80
C GLY A 61 -7.04 -1.20 0.07
N ARG A 62 -7.60 -2.20 0.76
CA ARG A 62 -6.81 -3.13 1.57
C ARG A 62 -5.78 -3.92 0.76
N GLY A 63 -6.12 -4.32 -0.46
CA GLY A 63 -5.18 -5.01 -1.36
C GLY A 63 -3.94 -4.16 -1.67
N ASN A 64 -4.15 -2.92 -2.08
CA ASN A 64 -3.06 -1.97 -2.32
C ASN A 64 -2.33 -1.59 -1.02
N GLY A 65 -3.05 -1.56 0.12
CA GLY A 65 -2.44 -1.41 1.44
C GLY A 65 -1.45 -2.52 1.78
N TRP A 66 -1.78 -3.77 1.47
CA TRP A 66 -0.85 -4.90 1.60
C TRP A 66 0.39 -4.76 0.74
N VAL A 67 0.25 -4.24 -0.49
CA VAL A 67 1.41 -3.99 -1.37
C VAL A 67 2.30 -2.89 -0.76
N MET A 68 1.71 -1.76 -0.35
CA MET A 68 2.46 -0.65 0.26
C MET A 68 3.17 -1.09 1.56
N GLY A 69 2.48 -1.80 2.45
CA GLY A 69 3.10 -2.36 3.66
C GLY A 69 4.22 -3.35 3.33
N GLY A 70 4.01 -4.22 2.33
CA GLY A 70 5.04 -5.15 1.85
C GLY A 70 6.26 -4.46 1.27
N LEU A 71 6.09 -3.33 0.57
CA LEU A 71 7.21 -2.51 0.08
C LEU A 71 8.00 -1.91 1.25
N CYS A 72 7.33 -1.42 2.29
CA CYS A 72 8.01 -0.94 3.51
C CYS A 72 8.89 -2.03 4.12
N GLU A 73 8.34 -3.23 4.32
CA GLU A 73 9.06 -4.37 4.89
C GLU A 73 10.27 -4.79 4.03
N ILE A 74 10.14 -4.79 2.70
CA ILE A 74 11.26 -5.07 1.79
C ILE A 74 12.35 -4.00 1.93
N LEU A 75 11.95 -2.71 1.96
CA LEU A 75 12.88 -1.60 2.05
C LEU A 75 13.58 -1.52 3.42
N GLN A 76 12.96 -1.99 4.50
CA GLN A 76 13.60 -2.12 5.81
C GLN A 76 14.71 -3.16 5.81
N GLU A 77 14.54 -4.24 5.08
CA GLU A 77 15.51 -5.34 5.02
C GLU A 77 16.65 -5.07 4.01
N LEU A 78 16.41 -4.31 2.95
CA LEU A 78 17.41 -4.05 1.92
C LEU A 78 18.38 -2.91 2.33
N PRO A 79 19.70 -3.13 2.34
CA PRO A 79 20.69 -2.06 2.53
C PRO A 79 20.50 -0.91 1.54
N LYS A 80 20.83 0.32 1.95
CA LYS A 80 20.62 1.52 1.10
C LYS A 80 21.33 1.46 -0.26
N LYS A 81 22.42 0.72 -0.37
CA LYS A 81 23.20 0.54 -1.62
C LYS A 81 22.91 -0.78 -2.34
N ASP A 82 21.90 -1.53 -1.90
CA ASP A 82 21.56 -2.79 -2.54
C ASP A 82 21.01 -2.53 -3.95
N ARG A 83 21.42 -3.38 -4.90
CA ARG A 83 21.04 -3.25 -6.32
C ARG A 83 19.54 -3.38 -6.59
N TYR A 84 18.80 -4.07 -5.71
CA TYR A 84 17.35 -4.25 -5.84
C TYR A 84 16.57 -3.05 -5.29
N ARG A 85 17.15 -2.30 -4.35
CA ARG A 85 16.44 -1.29 -3.57
C ARG A 85 15.77 -0.21 -4.41
N LYS A 86 16.49 0.31 -5.41
CA LYS A 86 15.98 1.42 -6.23
C LYS A 86 14.63 1.11 -6.89
N TYR A 87 14.44 -0.10 -7.41
CA TYR A 87 13.17 -0.51 -8.02
C TYR A 87 12.00 -0.42 -7.04
N TYR A 88 12.18 -0.91 -5.82
CA TYR A 88 11.15 -0.88 -4.79
C TYR A 88 10.90 0.52 -4.25
N GLU A 89 11.92 1.38 -4.16
CA GLU A 89 11.75 2.80 -3.81
C GLU A 89 10.97 3.57 -4.86
N ASP A 90 11.27 3.37 -6.15
CA ASP A 90 10.59 4.05 -7.24
C ASP A 90 9.09 3.64 -7.26
N LEU A 91 8.80 2.35 -7.18
CA LEU A 91 7.44 1.85 -7.12
C LEU A 91 6.69 2.35 -5.87
N PHE A 92 7.35 2.35 -4.72
CA PHE A 92 6.77 2.89 -3.48
C PHE A 92 6.35 4.35 -3.64
N LYS A 93 7.19 5.19 -4.24
CA LYS A 93 6.91 6.61 -4.49
C LYS A 93 5.75 6.80 -5.47
N GLU A 94 5.73 6.03 -6.57
CA GLU A 94 4.63 6.07 -7.53
C GLU A 94 3.28 5.72 -6.88
N MET A 95 3.24 4.65 -6.10
CA MET A 95 2.04 4.22 -5.40
C MET A 95 1.63 5.22 -4.31
N ALA A 96 2.58 5.77 -3.55
CA ALA A 96 2.30 6.76 -2.52
C ALA A 96 1.61 8.01 -3.11
N ALA A 97 2.13 8.52 -4.23
CA ALA A 97 1.54 9.65 -4.93
C ALA A 97 0.12 9.34 -5.44
N SER A 98 -0.13 8.11 -5.91
CA SER A 98 -1.46 7.68 -6.31
C SER A 98 -2.41 7.57 -5.12
N VAL A 99 -2.00 6.86 -4.09
CA VAL A 99 -2.84 6.59 -2.91
C VAL A 99 -3.33 7.86 -2.24
N VAL A 100 -2.48 8.89 -2.08
CA VAL A 100 -2.87 10.16 -1.44
C VAL A 100 -4.03 10.84 -2.19
N ARG A 101 -4.10 10.72 -3.51
CA ARG A 101 -5.20 11.30 -4.31
C ARG A 101 -6.58 10.73 -3.94
N TYR A 102 -6.65 9.52 -3.42
CA TYR A 102 -7.90 8.82 -3.10
C TYR A 102 -8.27 8.88 -1.62
N GLN A 103 -7.53 9.66 -0.80
CA GLN A 103 -7.92 9.88 0.59
C GLN A 103 -9.19 10.73 0.67
N ARG A 104 -10.20 10.22 1.37
CA ARG A 104 -11.46 10.95 1.59
C ARG A 104 -11.28 12.17 2.52
N PRO A 105 -12.16 13.15 2.46
CA PRO A 105 -12.20 14.26 3.41
C PRO A 105 -12.25 13.80 4.88
N SER A 106 -12.88 12.67 5.17
CA SER A 106 -12.94 12.03 6.50
C SER A 106 -11.62 11.46 7.00
N GLY A 107 -10.60 11.34 6.14
CA GLY A 107 -9.30 10.75 6.47
C GLY A 107 -9.16 9.26 6.12
N TYR A 108 -10.25 8.55 5.92
CA TYR A 108 -10.24 7.17 5.46
C TYR A 108 -9.93 7.04 3.97
N TRP A 109 -9.52 5.85 3.56
CA TRP A 109 -9.60 5.37 2.19
C TRP A 109 -10.76 4.40 2.08
N SER A 110 -11.45 4.41 0.95
CA SER A 110 -12.59 3.50 0.71
C SER A 110 -12.13 2.08 0.39
N ALA A 111 -13.02 1.10 0.57
CA ALA A 111 -12.75 -0.29 0.20
C ALA A 111 -12.42 -0.43 -1.30
N SER A 112 -13.17 0.25 -2.19
CA SER A 112 -12.76 0.50 -3.57
C SER A 112 -12.30 1.94 -3.70
N LEU A 113 -11.03 2.15 -4.09
CA LEU A 113 -10.38 3.46 -4.03
C LEU A 113 -11.02 4.48 -4.98
N LEU A 114 -11.48 4.06 -6.15
CA LEU A 114 -12.00 4.93 -7.20
C LEU A 114 -13.53 5.09 -7.17
N ASP A 115 -14.23 4.36 -6.27
CA ASP A 115 -15.67 4.48 -6.10
C ASP A 115 -16.08 4.61 -4.63
N PRO A 116 -15.73 5.72 -3.96
CA PRO A 116 -16.06 5.92 -2.55
C PRO A 116 -17.56 6.00 -2.28
N GLU A 117 -18.38 6.34 -3.26
CA GLU A 117 -19.83 6.48 -3.10
C GLU A 117 -20.52 5.12 -2.99
N SER A 118 -20.05 4.12 -3.70
CA SER A 118 -20.56 2.74 -3.56
C SER A 118 -20.09 2.07 -2.27
N TYR A 119 -19.06 2.62 -1.60
CA TYR A 119 -18.48 2.11 -0.35
C TYR A 119 -18.40 3.24 0.70
N PRO A 120 -19.55 3.79 1.17
CA PRO A 120 -19.59 4.98 2.01
C PRO A 120 -19.07 4.78 3.43
N SER A 121 -19.07 3.54 3.93
CA SER A 121 -18.60 3.21 5.28
C SER A 121 -17.11 3.54 5.45
N PRO A 122 -16.69 3.95 6.67
CA PRO A 122 -15.28 3.95 7.02
C PRO A 122 -14.64 2.58 6.76
N GLU A 123 -13.36 2.58 6.42
CA GLU A 123 -12.59 1.33 6.24
C GLU A 123 -11.22 1.51 6.90
N THR A 124 -10.99 0.83 8.01
CA THR A 124 -9.80 1.03 8.84
C THR A 124 -8.62 0.13 8.47
N SER A 125 -8.85 -1.02 7.83
CA SER A 125 -7.77 -1.94 7.50
C SER A 125 -6.84 -1.40 6.40
N GLY A 126 -7.37 -0.95 5.27
CA GLY A 126 -6.58 -0.30 4.21
C GLY A 126 -6.03 1.06 4.66
N THR A 127 -6.85 1.84 5.39
CA THR A 127 -6.42 3.13 5.96
C THR A 127 -5.20 2.94 6.87
N GLY A 128 -5.18 1.91 7.73
CA GLY A 128 -4.03 1.61 8.60
C GLY A 128 -2.75 1.33 7.81
N PHE A 129 -2.83 0.53 6.75
CA PHE A 129 -1.69 0.26 5.88
C PHE A 129 -1.18 1.52 5.18
N PHE A 130 -2.06 2.35 4.67
CA PHE A 130 -1.66 3.57 3.97
C PHE A 130 -1.04 4.60 4.92
N VAL A 131 -1.62 4.80 6.11
CA VAL A 131 -1.03 5.66 7.14
C VAL A 131 0.37 5.17 7.55
N TYR A 132 0.51 3.86 7.81
CA TYR A 132 1.80 3.25 8.11
C TYR A 132 2.82 3.49 6.99
N ALA A 133 2.45 3.17 5.76
CA ALA A 133 3.36 3.27 4.63
C ALA A 133 3.80 4.71 4.33
N LEU A 134 2.86 5.65 4.34
CA LEU A 134 3.17 7.07 4.12
C LEU A 134 4.05 7.63 5.23
N ALA A 135 3.76 7.31 6.51
CA ALA A 135 4.58 7.69 7.65
C ALA A 135 6.00 7.11 7.56
N TYR A 136 6.12 5.82 7.18
CA TYR A 136 7.40 5.19 6.91
C TYR A 136 8.19 5.94 5.82
N GLY A 137 7.53 6.24 4.70
CA GLY A 137 8.17 6.96 3.59
C GLY A 137 8.71 8.33 3.98
N VAL A 138 7.98 9.08 4.81
CA VAL A 138 8.45 10.37 5.35
C VAL A 138 9.63 10.17 6.30
N ASN A 139 9.55 9.23 7.23
CA ASN A 139 10.59 8.97 8.22
C ASN A 139 11.91 8.51 7.58
N GLU A 140 11.84 7.74 6.50
CA GLU A 140 13.02 7.27 5.75
C GLU A 140 13.53 8.30 4.72
N GLY A 141 12.89 9.47 4.60
CA GLY A 141 13.25 10.49 3.63
C GLY A 141 12.95 10.13 2.18
N LEU A 142 12.07 9.16 1.96
CA LEU A 142 11.61 8.75 0.62
C LEU A 142 10.51 9.68 0.08
N LEU A 143 9.71 10.26 0.98
CA LEU A 143 8.60 11.16 0.67
C LEU A 143 8.80 12.52 1.35
N PRO A 144 8.52 13.65 0.68
CA PRO A 144 8.55 14.98 1.29
C PRO A 144 7.53 15.11 2.43
N ALA A 145 7.98 15.57 3.60
CA ALA A 145 7.12 15.65 4.79
C ALA A 145 5.98 16.68 4.64
N ASP A 146 6.24 17.80 4.00
CA ASP A 146 5.27 18.86 3.75
C ASP A 146 4.11 18.40 2.85
N GLU A 147 4.38 17.50 1.91
CA GLU A 147 3.39 16.94 0.99
C GLU A 147 2.57 15.80 1.62
N TYR A 148 3.23 14.87 2.33
CA TYR A 148 2.58 13.62 2.75
C TYR A 148 2.10 13.59 4.20
N MET A 149 2.71 14.35 5.12
CA MET A 149 2.28 14.37 6.53
C MET A 149 0.85 14.87 6.75
N PRO A 150 0.28 15.79 5.97
CA PRO A 150 -1.14 16.12 6.09
C PRO A 150 -2.05 14.90 5.92
N ALA A 151 -1.78 14.05 4.93
CA ALA A 151 -2.55 12.81 4.71
C ALA A 151 -2.35 11.80 5.85
N VAL A 152 -1.11 11.63 6.32
CA VAL A 152 -0.80 10.77 7.48
C VAL A 152 -1.58 11.19 8.72
N ARG A 153 -1.52 12.47 9.10
CA ARG A 153 -2.20 13.00 10.29
C ARG A 153 -3.71 12.83 10.21
N LYS A 154 -4.28 13.10 9.04
CA LYS A 154 -5.72 12.98 8.80
C LYS A 154 -6.18 11.52 8.88
N GLY A 155 -5.44 10.58 8.26
CA GLY A 155 -5.73 9.16 8.35
C GLY A 155 -5.53 8.61 9.75
N TRP A 156 -4.47 9.03 10.44
CA TRP A 156 -4.23 8.64 11.84
C TRP A 156 -5.37 9.10 12.76
N LYS A 157 -5.84 10.35 12.62
CA LYS A 157 -6.98 10.83 13.37
C LYS A 157 -8.22 9.96 13.11
N ALA A 158 -8.51 9.63 11.86
CA ALA A 158 -9.63 8.78 11.50
C ALA A 158 -9.54 7.38 12.15
N LEU A 159 -8.33 6.79 12.23
CA LEU A 159 -8.11 5.52 12.91
C LEU A 159 -8.33 5.63 14.43
N VAL A 160 -7.85 6.71 15.05
CA VAL A 160 -8.07 6.95 16.49
C VAL A 160 -9.55 7.12 16.79
N ASP A 161 -10.26 7.89 15.97
CA ASP A 161 -11.71 8.11 16.11
C ASP A 161 -12.54 6.81 15.90
N ALA A 162 -11.98 5.81 15.23
CA ALA A 162 -12.61 4.51 15.02
C ALA A 162 -12.40 3.52 16.19
N VAL A 163 -11.62 3.89 17.21
CA VAL A 163 -11.43 3.07 18.41
C VAL A 163 -12.63 3.28 19.35
N GLU A 164 -13.37 2.21 19.60
CA GLU A 164 -14.49 2.21 20.52
C GLU A 164 -14.03 2.38 21.99
N ALA A 165 -14.95 2.76 22.89
CA ALA A 165 -14.66 2.89 24.33
C ALA A 165 -14.14 1.58 24.94
N SER A 166 -14.47 0.43 24.35
CA SER A 166 -13.95 -0.90 24.72
C SER A 166 -12.48 -1.14 24.31
N GLY A 167 -11.89 -0.24 23.51
CA GLY A 167 -10.56 -0.41 22.92
C GLY A 167 -10.58 -1.19 21.59
N LYS A 168 -11.73 -1.61 21.12
CA LYS A 168 -11.88 -2.32 19.82
C LYS A 168 -11.75 -1.34 18.67
N LEU A 169 -10.95 -1.68 17.65
CA LEU A 169 -10.93 -0.95 16.38
C LEU A 169 -12.15 -1.33 15.54
N GLY A 170 -13.00 -0.33 15.26
CA GLY A 170 -14.17 -0.48 14.42
C GLY A 170 -13.87 -0.45 12.93
N TYR A 171 -14.86 -0.73 12.11
CA TYR A 171 -14.84 -0.58 10.64
C TYR A 171 -13.73 -1.37 9.92
N VAL A 172 -13.25 -2.46 10.51
CA VAL A 172 -12.33 -3.37 9.84
C VAL A 172 -13.09 -4.13 8.76
N GLN A 173 -12.59 -4.10 7.53
CA GLN A 173 -13.22 -4.77 6.40
C GLN A 173 -13.26 -6.29 6.61
N PRO A 174 -14.44 -6.95 6.53
CA PRO A 174 -14.53 -8.42 6.58
C PRO A 174 -13.78 -9.07 5.40
N ILE A 175 -13.40 -10.33 5.58
CA ILE A 175 -12.75 -11.16 4.55
C ILE A 175 -13.78 -11.67 3.56
#